data_a091605119bb9f2cb8072afb8bc04311
#
_entry.id   a091605119bb9f2cb8072afb8bc04311
#
_cell.length_a   1.000
_cell.length_b   1.000
_cell.length_c   1.000
_cell.angle_alpha   90.00
_cell.angle_beta   90.00
_cell.angle_gamma   90.00
#
_symmetry.space_group_name_H-M   'P 1'
#
loop_
_entity.id
_entity.type
_entity.pdbx_description
1 polymer ?
#
loop_
_entity_poly.entity_id
_entity_poly.type
_entity_poly.pdbx_seq_one_letter_code
_entity_poly.pdbx_strand_id
1 'polypeptide(L)'
;MTDLNRVKEDSMAYDIIRWICGAVLFAVLLTILCIVSKKKGKAAVTAAFIAIILTAVSFVIPFENYIHPFSSVEKLFAYRYHEELVTYFECDDGVVCIAERNNGSNVNYCFNKKDGKLLLPLSLVDDTQHRSSKYGVYLIKKFENQTLIFTQVSDSAYDGKDFTVSDSGYYYYIVDGNFLPSRLTCSGERVVLV
;
A
#
# COMPACT_ATOMS: atom_id res chain seq x y z
N MET A 1 -5.13 25.62 -1.40
CA MET A 1 -4.10 25.59 -2.45
C MET A 1 -2.70 25.21 -1.94
N THR A 2 -2.50 25.19 -0.64
CA THR A 2 -1.22 24.86 0.05
C THR A 2 -0.99 23.38 0.29
N ASP A 3 -2.05 22.55 0.41
CA ASP A 3 -1.89 21.12 0.72
C ASP A 3 -1.54 20.25 -0.50
N LEU A 4 -2.04 20.55 -1.67
CA LEU A 4 -1.73 19.77 -2.89
C LEU A 4 -0.24 19.84 -3.29
N ASN A 5 0.40 20.98 -3.07
CA ASN A 5 1.84 21.12 -3.35
C ASN A 5 2.69 20.33 -2.35
N ARG A 6 2.23 20.22 -1.11
CA ARG A 6 2.94 19.46 -0.06
C ARG A 6 2.90 17.96 -0.30
N VAL A 7 1.74 17.41 -0.69
CA VAL A 7 1.57 15.99 -1.04
C VAL A 7 2.44 15.61 -2.24
N LYS A 8 2.56 16.50 -3.22
CA LYS A 8 3.38 16.27 -4.42
C LYS A 8 4.90 16.34 -4.14
N GLU A 9 5.33 17.10 -3.13
CA GLU A 9 6.72 17.14 -2.68
C GLU A 9 7.10 15.87 -1.90
N ASP A 10 6.22 15.36 -1.05
CA ASP A 10 6.51 14.20 -0.20
C ASP A 10 6.63 12.89 -1.00
N SER A 11 5.84 12.71 -2.06
CA SER A 11 5.91 11.51 -2.92
C SER A 11 7.13 11.49 -3.86
N MET A 12 7.63 12.65 -4.26
CA MET A 12 8.94 12.73 -4.95
C MET A 12 10.08 12.28 -4.04
N ALA A 13 9.94 12.41 -2.72
CA ALA A 13 10.96 12.01 -1.76
C ALA A 13 11.25 10.49 -1.81
N TYR A 14 10.21 9.66 -1.99
CA TYR A 14 10.37 8.21 -2.12
C TYR A 14 11.30 7.81 -3.27
N ASP A 15 11.05 8.33 -4.46
CA ASP A 15 11.85 8.01 -5.64
C ASP A 15 13.26 8.60 -5.55
N ILE A 16 13.38 9.86 -5.09
CA ILE A 16 14.66 10.55 -4.91
C ILE A 16 15.57 9.79 -3.93
N ILE A 17 15.03 9.38 -2.77
CA ILE A 17 15.80 8.62 -1.77
C ILE A 17 16.35 7.33 -2.37
N ARG A 18 15.56 6.61 -3.16
CA ARG A 18 15.98 5.36 -3.79
C ARG A 18 17.07 5.57 -4.83
N TRP A 19 16.95 6.61 -5.66
CA TRP A 19 18.01 6.96 -6.60
C TRP A 19 19.30 7.41 -5.91
N ILE A 20 19.21 8.18 -4.83
CA ILE A 20 20.38 8.58 -4.04
C ILE A 20 21.04 7.34 -3.42
N CYS A 21 20.27 6.45 -2.79
CA CYS A 21 20.79 5.20 -2.25
C CYS A 21 21.48 4.34 -3.32
N GLY A 22 20.90 4.25 -4.52
CA GLY A 22 21.51 3.55 -5.66
C GLY A 22 22.83 4.18 -6.10
N ALA A 23 22.91 5.50 -6.18
CA ALA A 23 24.13 6.22 -6.56
C ALA A 23 25.25 6.06 -5.51
N VAL A 24 24.91 6.16 -4.22
CA VAL A 24 25.87 5.93 -3.12
C VAL A 24 26.38 4.49 -3.14
N LEU A 25 25.49 3.52 -3.29
CA LEU A 25 25.84 2.10 -3.40
C LEU A 25 26.79 1.84 -4.56
N PHE A 26 26.49 2.43 -5.73
CA PHE A 26 27.36 2.34 -6.90
C PHE A 26 28.76 2.89 -6.61
N ALA A 27 28.85 4.07 -6.01
CA ALA A 27 30.14 4.71 -5.68
C ALA A 27 30.97 3.84 -4.72
N VAL A 28 30.32 3.27 -3.68
CA VAL A 28 30.98 2.39 -2.70
C VAL A 28 31.46 1.11 -3.38
N LEU A 29 30.62 0.43 -4.16
CA LEU A 29 30.97 -0.79 -4.86
C LEU A 29 32.10 -0.55 -5.86
N LEU A 30 32.04 0.55 -6.62
CA LEU A 30 33.08 0.92 -7.57
C LEU A 30 34.42 1.12 -6.86
N THR A 31 34.41 1.82 -5.73
CA THR A 31 35.63 2.06 -4.93
C THR A 31 36.25 0.73 -4.46
N ILE A 32 35.42 -0.14 -3.86
CA ILE A 32 35.89 -1.46 -3.37
C ILE A 32 36.45 -2.30 -4.51
N LEU A 33 35.72 -2.40 -5.63
CA LEU A 33 36.15 -3.21 -6.77
C LEU A 33 37.39 -2.64 -7.48
N CYS A 34 37.55 -1.31 -7.51
CA CYS A 34 38.77 -0.69 -8.04
C CYS A 34 40.01 -0.95 -7.16
N ILE A 35 39.83 -1.04 -5.85
CA ILE A 35 40.91 -1.38 -4.90
C ILE A 35 41.31 -2.85 -5.06
N VAL A 36 40.33 -3.75 -5.15
CA VAL A 36 40.58 -5.21 -5.19
C VAL A 36 41.00 -5.69 -6.58
N SER A 37 40.50 -5.07 -7.64
CA SER A 37 40.75 -5.51 -9.01
C SER A 37 41.89 -4.74 -9.68
N LYS A 38 42.84 -5.48 -10.26
CA LYS A 38 43.89 -4.88 -11.12
C LYS A 38 43.34 -4.37 -12.48
N LYS A 39 42.12 -4.78 -12.87
CA LYS A 39 41.46 -4.44 -14.15
C LYS A 39 40.32 -3.46 -13.91
N LYS A 40 40.63 -2.17 -13.82
CA LYS A 40 39.69 -1.10 -13.51
C LYS A 40 38.42 -1.08 -14.39
N GLY A 41 38.53 -1.34 -15.67
CA GLY A 41 37.38 -1.37 -16.58
C GLY A 41 36.40 -2.50 -16.28
N LYS A 42 36.87 -3.70 -15.99
CA LYS A 42 36.00 -4.82 -15.58
C LYS A 42 35.34 -4.56 -14.21
N ALA A 43 36.11 -3.97 -13.29
CA ALA A 43 35.56 -3.58 -11.97
C ALA A 43 34.43 -2.59 -12.09
N ALA A 44 34.54 -1.58 -12.94
CA ALA A 44 33.51 -0.57 -13.17
C ALA A 44 32.22 -1.20 -13.75
N VAL A 45 32.34 -2.07 -14.75
CA VAL A 45 31.18 -2.77 -15.34
C VAL A 45 30.48 -3.65 -14.32
N THR A 46 31.25 -4.41 -13.52
CA THR A 46 30.69 -5.28 -12.48
C THR A 46 29.99 -4.46 -11.38
N ALA A 47 30.61 -3.35 -10.95
CA ALA A 47 30.01 -2.46 -9.97
C ALA A 47 28.69 -1.84 -10.47
N ALA A 48 28.67 -1.39 -11.73
CA ALA A 48 27.47 -0.86 -12.35
C ALA A 48 26.33 -1.90 -12.39
N PHE A 49 26.65 -3.12 -12.82
CA PHE A 49 25.67 -4.21 -12.91
C PHE A 49 25.08 -4.57 -11.54
N ILE A 50 25.91 -4.72 -10.51
CA ILE A 50 25.47 -5.01 -9.15
C ILE A 50 24.63 -3.85 -8.59
N ALA A 51 25.09 -2.61 -8.79
CA ALA A 51 24.36 -1.43 -8.30
C ALA A 51 22.98 -1.29 -8.95
N ILE A 52 22.85 -1.56 -10.26
CA ILE A 52 21.56 -1.56 -10.96
C ILE A 52 20.62 -2.61 -10.36
N ILE A 53 21.12 -3.85 -10.16
CA ILE A 53 20.30 -4.91 -9.57
C ILE A 53 19.84 -4.53 -8.16
N LEU A 54 20.74 -4.06 -7.30
CA LEU A 54 20.40 -3.71 -5.92
C LEU A 54 19.47 -2.49 -5.86
N THR A 55 19.63 -1.52 -6.75
CA THR A 55 18.69 -0.40 -6.88
C THR A 55 17.31 -0.90 -7.32
N ALA A 56 17.22 -1.76 -8.32
CA ALA A 56 15.96 -2.36 -8.75
C ALA A 56 15.29 -3.15 -7.61
N VAL A 57 16.04 -3.93 -6.86
CA VAL A 57 15.56 -4.66 -5.68
C VAL A 57 15.04 -3.69 -4.60
N SER A 58 15.67 -2.53 -4.42
CA SER A 58 15.22 -1.53 -3.43
C SER A 58 13.87 -0.90 -3.78
N PHE A 59 13.46 -0.86 -5.04
CA PHE A 59 12.11 -0.44 -5.44
C PHE A 59 11.04 -1.49 -5.14
N VAL A 60 11.43 -2.77 -5.02
CA VAL A 60 10.52 -3.86 -4.66
C VAL A 60 10.46 -4.07 -3.15
N ILE A 61 11.61 -4.06 -2.49
CA ILE A 61 11.71 -4.28 -1.04
C ILE A 61 11.80 -2.93 -0.33
N PRO A 62 10.78 -2.55 0.46
CA PRO A 62 10.78 -1.30 1.19
C PRO A 62 11.70 -1.39 2.43
N PHE A 63 12.94 -0.93 2.28
CA PHE A 63 13.91 -0.91 3.39
C PHE A 63 13.50 0.05 4.51
N GLU A 64 12.64 1.02 4.24
CA GLU A 64 12.08 1.97 5.21
C GLU A 64 11.36 1.26 6.35
N ASN A 65 10.74 0.12 6.08
CA ASN A 65 10.07 -0.70 7.10
C ASN A 65 11.00 -1.12 8.23
N TYR A 66 12.32 -1.19 7.97
CA TYR A 66 13.34 -1.58 8.94
C TYR A 66 14.00 -0.38 9.64
N ILE A 67 14.04 0.76 8.97
CA ILE A 67 14.78 1.95 9.46
C ILE A 67 13.84 2.94 10.12
N HIS A 68 12.71 3.22 9.49
CA HIS A 68 11.77 4.23 9.95
C HIS A 68 10.32 3.86 9.62
N PRO A 69 9.70 2.95 10.41
CA PRO A 69 8.31 2.58 10.19
C PRO A 69 7.38 3.77 10.46
N PHE A 70 6.33 3.87 9.66
CA PHE A 70 5.38 4.96 9.72
C PHE A 70 4.38 4.79 10.86
N SER A 71 4.04 5.89 11.53
CA SER A 71 3.03 5.93 12.60
C SER A 71 1.71 6.56 12.17
N SER A 72 1.61 7.10 10.95
CA SER A 72 0.42 7.76 10.41
C SER A 72 0.17 7.30 8.99
N VAL A 73 -1.11 7.00 8.69
CA VAL A 73 -1.57 6.56 7.37
C VAL A 73 -1.31 7.64 6.33
N GLU A 74 -1.64 8.89 6.65
CA GLU A 74 -1.49 10.02 5.74
C GLU A 74 -0.03 10.25 5.35
N LYS A 75 0.89 10.15 6.33
CA LYS A 75 2.34 10.32 6.06
C LYS A 75 2.88 9.20 5.20
N LEU A 76 2.49 7.95 5.49
CA LEU A 76 2.91 6.80 4.69
C LEU A 76 2.35 6.90 3.28
N PHE A 77 1.07 7.27 3.14
CA PHE A 77 0.42 7.40 1.86
C PHE A 77 1.07 8.52 1.02
N ALA A 78 1.23 9.71 1.58
CA ALA A 78 1.89 10.84 0.92
C ALA A 78 3.36 10.54 0.54
N TYR A 79 4.07 9.77 1.35
CA TYR A 79 5.43 9.33 1.04
C TYR A 79 5.51 8.43 -0.19
N ARG A 80 4.50 7.54 -0.38
CA ARG A 80 4.57 6.47 -1.39
C ARG A 80 3.81 6.78 -2.67
N TYR A 81 2.70 7.53 -2.60
CA TYR A 81 1.76 7.72 -3.70
C TYR A 81 1.52 9.20 -4.01
N HIS A 82 1.16 9.46 -5.28
CA HIS A 82 0.93 10.82 -5.80
C HIS A 82 -0.56 11.19 -5.89
N GLU A 83 -1.44 10.20 -5.66
CA GLU A 83 -2.87 10.36 -5.71
C GLU A 83 -3.38 11.10 -4.47
N GLU A 84 -4.57 11.66 -4.55
CA GLU A 84 -5.24 12.27 -3.41
C GLU A 84 -5.90 11.22 -2.53
N LEU A 85 -5.55 11.18 -1.25
CA LEU A 85 -6.19 10.29 -0.28
C LEU A 85 -7.61 10.77 0.02
N VAL A 86 -8.61 10.00 -0.38
CA VAL A 86 -10.03 10.29 -0.11
C VAL A 86 -10.43 9.86 1.30
N THR A 87 -10.10 8.61 1.66
CA THR A 87 -10.41 8.03 2.98
C THR A 87 -9.56 6.79 3.22
N TYR A 88 -9.56 6.33 4.46
CA TYR A 88 -8.96 5.04 4.80
C TYR A 88 -9.76 4.29 5.86
N PHE A 89 -9.58 2.98 5.90
CA PHE A 89 -10.17 2.08 6.89
C PHE A 89 -9.05 1.34 7.59
N GLU A 90 -9.00 1.44 8.89
CA GLU A 90 -7.95 0.87 9.73
C GLU A 90 -8.49 -0.27 10.58
N CYS A 91 -7.74 -1.38 10.62
CA CYS A 91 -7.93 -2.48 11.54
C CYS A 91 -6.61 -2.78 12.28
N ASP A 92 -6.59 -3.76 13.16
CA ASP A 92 -5.39 -4.05 13.95
C ASP A 92 -4.20 -4.51 13.09
N ASP A 93 -4.48 -5.26 12.01
CA ASP A 93 -3.47 -5.85 11.13
C ASP A 93 -3.12 -4.99 9.91
N GLY A 94 -3.87 -3.92 9.63
CA GLY A 94 -3.59 -3.12 8.46
C GLY A 94 -4.57 -1.99 8.17
N VAL A 95 -4.37 -1.38 7.01
CA VAL A 95 -5.14 -0.24 6.53
C VAL A 95 -5.43 -0.41 5.05
N VAL A 96 -6.64 -0.05 4.64
CA VAL A 96 -7.00 0.13 3.23
C VAL A 96 -7.25 1.61 2.99
N CYS A 97 -6.52 2.19 2.06
CA CYS A 97 -6.69 3.57 1.61
C CYS A 97 -7.45 3.60 0.30
N ILE A 98 -8.39 4.51 0.18
CA ILE A 98 -9.05 4.85 -1.08
C ILE A 98 -8.51 6.20 -1.53
N ALA A 99 -7.99 6.24 -2.74
CA ALA A 99 -7.42 7.44 -3.32
C ALA A 99 -8.06 7.75 -4.67
N GLU A 100 -8.08 9.02 -5.05
CA GLU A 100 -8.57 9.48 -6.33
C GLU A 100 -7.39 9.76 -7.27
N ARG A 101 -7.46 9.17 -8.46
CA ARG A 101 -6.53 9.47 -9.55
C ARG A 101 -6.92 10.76 -10.27
N ASN A 102 -5.99 11.33 -11.01
CA ASN A 102 -6.20 12.54 -11.82
C ASN A 102 -7.35 12.44 -12.84
N ASN A 103 -7.80 11.23 -13.17
CA ASN A 103 -8.93 11.00 -14.09
C ASN A 103 -10.28 10.84 -13.34
N GLY A 104 -10.33 11.09 -12.03
CA GLY A 104 -11.52 10.94 -11.21
C GLY A 104 -11.86 9.50 -10.81
N SER A 105 -11.03 8.51 -11.15
CA SER A 105 -11.27 7.13 -10.75
C SER A 105 -10.65 6.82 -9.37
N ASN A 106 -11.39 6.07 -8.55
CA ASN A 106 -10.87 5.61 -7.27
C ASN A 106 -9.97 4.38 -7.43
N VAL A 107 -8.93 4.33 -6.63
CA VAL A 107 -7.99 3.21 -6.53
C VAL A 107 -7.77 2.87 -5.06
N ASN A 108 -7.54 1.59 -4.78
CA ASN A 108 -7.34 1.10 -3.42
C ASN A 108 -5.86 0.75 -3.22
N TYR A 109 -5.33 1.13 -2.05
CA TYR A 109 -4.00 0.79 -1.61
C TYR A 109 -4.06 0.16 -0.23
N CYS A 110 -3.30 -0.91 -0.03
CA CYS A 110 -3.32 -1.66 1.23
C CYS A 110 -1.95 -1.62 1.89
N PHE A 111 -1.95 -1.40 3.20
CA PHE A 111 -0.76 -1.41 4.04
C PHE A 111 -0.96 -2.39 5.18
N ASN A 112 0.02 -3.25 5.41
CA ASN A 112 0.02 -4.10 6.58
C ASN A 112 0.48 -3.31 7.81
N LYS A 113 0.02 -3.74 8.97
CA LYS A 113 0.39 -3.17 10.26
C LYS A 113 1.06 -4.27 11.10
N LYS A 114 2.17 -3.95 11.72
CA LYS A 114 2.87 -4.86 12.62
C LYS A 114 3.35 -4.08 13.83
N ASP A 115 3.03 -4.57 15.03
CA ASP A 115 3.37 -3.92 16.29
C ASP A 115 2.93 -2.44 16.34
N GLY A 116 1.74 -2.14 15.79
CA GLY A 116 1.17 -0.80 15.71
C GLY A 116 1.83 0.13 14.68
N LYS A 117 2.74 -0.39 13.85
CA LYS A 117 3.48 0.37 12.84
C LYS A 117 3.03 -0.02 11.44
N LEU A 118 2.82 0.98 10.59
CA LEU A 118 2.45 0.79 9.19
C LEU A 118 3.68 0.42 8.36
N LEU A 119 3.53 -0.57 7.52
CA LEU A 119 4.56 -1.07 6.63
C LEU A 119 4.22 -0.75 5.18
N LEU A 120 5.20 -0.24 4.45
CA LEU A 120 5.11 -0.13 3.00
C LEU A 120 4.92 -1.51 2.38
N PRO A 121 3.98 -1.69 1.43
CA PRO A 121 3.77 -2.97 0.78
C PRO A 121 4.98 -3.35 -0.09
N LEU A 122 5.24 -4.63 -0.21
CA LEU A 122 6.03 -5.18 -1.30
C LEU A 122 5.27 -4.88 -2.60
N SER A 123 5.86 -4.16 -3.53
CA SER A 123 5.22 -3.52 -4.70
C SER A 123 4.50 -4.46 -5.68
N LEU A 124 4.43 -5.76 -5.40
CA LEU A 124 3.96 -6.78 -6.34
C LEU A 124 2.63 -7.44 -5.99
N VAL A 125 2.02 -7.15 -4.83
CA VAL A 125 0.81 -7.88 -4.41
C VAL A 125 -0.24 -6.94 -3.84
N ASP A 126 -1.18 -6.52 -4.68
CA ASP A 126 -2.51 -6.10 -4.21
C ASP A 126 -3.45 -7.30 -4.33
N ASP A 127 -3.85 -7.87 -3.19
CA ASP A 127 -4.76 -9.01 -3.08
C ASP A 127 -6.16 -8.60 -2.60
N THR A 128 -6.52 -7.33 -2.76
CA THR A 128 -7.88 -6.86 -2.52
C THR A 128 -8.82 -7.52 -3.53
N GLN A 129 -9.79 -8.27 -3.03
CA GLN A 129 -10.76 -8.94 -3.87
C GLN A 129 -11.95 -8.03 -4.18
N HIS A 130 -12.22 -7.82 -5.46
CA HIS A 130 -13.42 -7.17 -5.94
C HIS A 130 -14.48 -8.25 -6.16
N ARG A 131 -15.58 -8.14 -5.46
CA ARG A 131 -16.72 -9.08 -5.57
C ARG A 131 -17.99 -8.34 -5.95
N SER A 132 -18.61 -8.77 -7.03
CA SER A 132 -19.87 -8.20 -7.51
C SER A 132 -21.06 -8.89 -6.86
N SER A 133 -22.14 -8.15 -6.68
CA SER A 133 -23.45 -8.65 -6.26
C SER A 133 -24.56 -7.92 -7.03
N LYS A 134 -25.79 -8.36 -6.87
CA LYS A 134 -26.95 -7.64 -7.43
C LYS A 134 -27.16 -6.23 -6.84
N TYR A 135 -26.57 -5.93 -5.68
CA TYR A 135 -26.66 -4.64 -5.01
C TYR A 135 -25.52 -3.70 -5.34
N GLY A 136 -24.37 -4.22 -5.78
CA GLY A 136 -23.17 -3.46 -6.10
C GLY A 136 -21.89 -4.24 -5.84
N VAL A 137 -20.79 -3.52 -5.75
CA VAL A 137 -19.45 -4.08 -5.56
C VAL A 137 -19.06 -4.03 -4.09
N TYR A 138 -18.57 -5.15 -3.59
CA TYR A 138 -17.93 -5.29 -2.29
C TYR A 138 -16.44 -5.51 -2.49
N LEU A 139 -15.65 -4.78 -1.75
CA LEU A 139 -14.21 -4.87 -1.72
C LEU A 139 -13.82 -5.59 -0.43
N ILE A 140 -13.02 -6.64 -0.56
CA ILE A 140 -12.65 -7.51 0.55
C ILE A 140 -11.15 -7.61 0.61
N LYS A 141 -10.58 -7.10 1.69
CA LYS A 141 -9.16 -7.23 1.99
C LYS A 141 -8.96 -8.14 3.18
N LYS A 142 -8.19 -9.19 2.99
CA LYS A 142 -7.77 -10.09 4.05
C LYS A 142 -6.41 -9.67 4.58
N PHE A 143 -6.33 -9.51 5.88
CA PHE A 143 -5.08 -9.38 6.62
C PHE A 143 -4.76 -10.69 7.35
N GLU A 144 -3.75 -10.69 8.18
CA GLU A 144 -3.31 -11.92 8.88
C GLU A 144 -4.39 -12.48 9.81
N ASN A 145 -4.98 -11.64 10.66
CA ASN A 145 -5.99 -12.04 11.64
C ASN A 145 -7.36 -11.40 11.42
N GLN A 146 -7.49 -10.46 10.49
CA GLN A 146 -8.72 -9.73 10.24
C GLN A 146 -9.04 -9.63 8.76
N THR A 147 -10.32 -9.50 8.46
CA THR A 147 -10.83 -9.23 7.10
C THR A 147 -11.62 -7.93 7.12
N LEU A 148 -11.23 -6.99 6.30
CA LEU A 148 -11.95 -5.74 6.07
C LEU A 148 -12.85 -5.88 4.85
N ILE A 149 -14.12 -5.55 5.02
CA ILE A 149 -15.13 -5.49 3.96
C ILE A 149 -15.55 -4.04 3.82
N PHE A 150 -15.55 -3.50 2.63
CA PHE A 150 -16.03 -2.14 2.38
C PHE A 150 -16.76 -2.03 1.05
N THR A 151 -17.69 -1.09 0.97
CA THR A 151 -18.61 -0.93 -0.17
C THR A 151 -19.20 0.47 -0.16
N GLN A 152 -19.80 0.87 -1.28
CA GLN A 152 -20.68 2.05 -1.36
C GLN A 152 -22.17 1.68 -1.26
N VAL A 153 -22.48 0.40 -1.04
CA VAL A 153 -23.86 -0.09 -0.93
C VAL A 153 -24.38 0.19 0.47
N SER A 154 -25.41 1.03 0.57
CA SER A 154 -26.14 1.26 1.81
C SER A 154 -26.87 0.00 2.30
N ASP A 155 -27.33 0.03 3.55
CA ASP A 155 -28.08 -1.07 4.19
C ASP A 155 -27.36 -2.42 4.18
N SER A 156 -26.02 -2.40 4.08
CA SER A 156 -25.18 -3.59 4.16
C SER A 156 -24.96 -3.96 5.64
N ALA A 157 -25.08 -5.24 5.93
CA ALA A 157 -24.83 -5.80 7.26
C ALA A 157 -24.04 -7.11 7.17
N TYR A 158 -23.33 -7.44 8.24
CA TYR A 158 -22.63 -8.71 8.40
C TYR A 158 -23.09 -9.39 9.69
N ASP A 159 -23.60 -10.61 9.58
CA ASP A 159 -24.10 -11.42 10.72
C ASP A 159 -25.11 -10.64 11.60
N GLY A 160 -26.00 -9.86 10.95
CA GLY A 160 -27.03 -9.04 11.62
C GLY A 160 -26.52 -7.73 12.23
N LYS A 161 -25.27 -7.34 12.00
CA LYS A 161 -24.70 -6.07 12.42
C LYS A 161 -24.49 -5.15 11.23
N ASP A 162 -25.00 -3.94 11.32
CA ASP A 162 -24.88 -2.93 10.28
C ASP A 162 -23.42 -2.51 10.07
N PHE A 163 -23.09 -2.14 8.84
CA PHE A 163 -21.80 -1.57 8.52
C PHE A 163 -21.64 -0.18 9.11
N THR A 164 -20.44 0.16 9.53
CA THR A 164 -20.08 1.52 9.93
C THR A 164 -19.98 2.42 8.71
N VAL A 165 -20.51 3.63 8.80
CA VAL A 165 -20.44 4.63 7.73
C VAL A 165 -19.22 5.52 7.95
N SER A 166 -18.43 5.72 6.90
CA SER A 166 -17.33 6.70 6.91
C SER A 166 -17.83 8.09 6.46
N ASP A 167 -17.08 9.14 6.79
CA ASP A 167 -17.38 10.52 6.36
C ASP A 167 -17.41 10.69 4.84
N SER A 168 -16.71 9.81 4.12
CA SER A 168 -16.66 9.79 2.65
C SER A 168 -17.79 8.99 1.98
N GLY A 169 -18.79 8.51 2.76
CA GLY A 169 -19.95 7.78 2.25
C GLY A 169 -19.70 6.32 1.93
N TYR A 170 -18.58 5.76 2.36
CA TYR A 170 -18.33 4.32 2.31
C TYR A 170 -18.86 3.63 3.56
N TYR A 171 -19.31 2.39 3.39
CA TYR A 171 -19.71 1.49 4.46
C TYR A 171 -18.64 0.42 4.64
N TYR A 172 -18.26 0.14 5.87
CA TYR A 172 -17.23 -0.86 6.15
C TYR A 172 -17.56 -1.71 7.39
N TYR A 173 -16.99 -2.91 7.42
CA TYR A 173 -17.08 -3.83 8.54
C TYR A 173 -15.78 -4.61 8.69
N ILE A 174 -15.32 -4.80 9.93
CA ILE A 174 -14.13 -5.57 10.26
C ILE A 174 -14.58 -6.89 10.87
N VAL A 175 -14.10 -7.98 10.30
CA VAL A 175 -14.37 -9.35 10.78
C VAL A 175 -13.09 -9.94 11.32
N ASP A 176 -13.15 -10.52 12.51
CA ASP A 176 -12.04 -11.29 13.05
C ASP A 176 -11.85 -12.58 12.25
N GLY A 177 -10.62 -12.84 11.82
CA GLY A 177 -10.26 -13.98 10.99
C GLY A 177 -9.98 -13.64 9.53
N ASN A 178 -9.16 -14.48 8.93
CA ASN A 178 -8.76 -14.38 7.52
C ASN A 178 -9.62 -15.32 6.65
N PHE A 179 -10.86 -14.93 6.36
CA PHE A 179 -11.78 -15.73 5.55
C PHE A 179 -12.67 -14.86 4.65
N LEU A 180 -13.29 -15.48 3.63
CA LEU A 180 -14.29 -14.79 2.83
C LEU A 180 -15.62 -14.74 3.57
N PRO A 181 -16.22 -13.56 3.74
CA PRO A 181 -17.47 -13.41 4.46
C PRO A 181 -18.63 -14.07 3.70
N SER A 182 -19.29 -15.02 4.36
CA SER A 182 -20.47 -15.73 3.81
C SER A 182 -21.80 -15.25 4.37
N ARG A 183 -21.77 -14.32 5.34
CA ARG A 183 -22.95 -13.85 6.07
C ARG A 183 -23.29 -12.39 5.79
N LEU A 184 -22.95 -11.91 4.60
CA LEU A 184 -23.32 -10.58 4.14
C LEU A 184 -24.81 -10.54 3.82
N THR A 185 -25.46 -9.46 4.26
CA THR A 185 -26.84 -9.11 3.92
C THR A 185 -26.91 -7.68 3.42
N CYS A 186 -27.90 -7.36 2.60
CA CYS A 186 -28.24 -6.00 2.19
C CYS A 186 -29.77 -5.88 2.20
N SER A 187 -30.31 -4.89 2.89
CA SER A 187 -31.76 -4.72 3.10
C SER A 187 -32.43 -6.00 3.62
N GLY A 188 -31.74 -6.75 4.49
CA GLY A 188 -32.22 -8.01 5.07
C GLY A 188 -32.11 -9.24 4.17
N GLU A 189 -31.71 -9.11 2.91
CA GLU A 189 -31.52 -10.24 2.00
C GLU A 189 -30.04 -10.66 1.94
N ARG A 190 -29.81 -11.97 1.77
CA ARG A 190 -28.45 -12.51 1.65
C ARG A 190 -27.74 -12.02 0.38
N VAL A 191 -26.55 -11.50 0.54
CA VAL A 191 -25.67 -11.09 -0.57
C VAL A 191 -24.89 -12.31 -1.07
N VAL A 192 -25.06 -12.64 -2.35
CA VAL A 192 -24.24 -13.63 -3.05
C VAL A 192 -23.14 -12.88 -3.77
N LEU A 193 -21.90 -13.14 -3.40
CA LEU A 193 -20.71 -12.56 -4.01
C LEU A 193 -20.21 -13.46 -5.16
N VAL A 194 -19.95 -12.86 -6.30
CA VAL A 194 -19.46 -13.53 -7.52
C VAL A 194 -18.07 -13.04 -7.87
#